data_779bf6782fa0beb2a509ceb44f6e9cba
#
_entry.id   779bf6782fa0beb2a509ceb44f6e9cba
#
_cell.length_a   1.000
_cell.length_b   1.000
_cell.length_c   1.000
_cell.angle_alpha   90.00
_cell.angle_beta   90.00
_cell.angle_gamma   90.00
#
_symmetry.space_group_name_H-M   'P 1'
#
loop_
_entity.id
_entity.type
_entity.pdbx_description
1 polymer ?
#
loop_
_entity_poly.entity_id
_entity_poly.type
_entity_poly.pdbx_seq_one_letter_code
_entity_poly.pdbx_strand_id
1 'polypeptide(L)'
;MIKNIILALLFVISFNIHSQESESPNIILMIGDGMGLTQITSGMYSNNNSTSLEDFQYVGLSKTHSYDNLVTDSAASGTAMSSGKKTQNKVLGLDHEGNHIKSILSICQDKGYSTALIATANILHATPAAFFANIDYRYNYKDIAVQMTKSGVNFFVGGGKKYFNSREDKRDLINEMTENGYEFVYNISDYEKSKSNYLGFFTAKDEPYYFYKGVNYSYREYDEPDYKEDELEDFTGKESYLASSTKATLNKLDEIGKPFFIMIEGAQIDWAGHDNDQDYMVSQFLEFNDTIEVVLEFAKKDKNTIVVVTADHETGGAAIVRGKLSDSTIKNRFVSTTHTASMVPVFSFGYKAHLFKGIYENTEIFNKLLSIVNK
;
A
#
# COMPACT_ATOMS: atom_id res chain seq x y z
N MET A 1 26.25 59.59 56.14
CA MET A 1 26.31 58.12 56.11
C MET A 1 25.03 57.63 55.47
N ILE A 2 25.07 57.40 54.17
CA ILE A 2 23.91 56.98 53.41
C ILE A 2 24.17 55.51 53.06
N LYS A 3 23.33 54.60 53.55
CA LYS A 3 23.39 53.17 53.25
C LYS A 3 22.66 52.93 51.95
N ASN A 4 23.40 52.46 50.91
CA ASN A 4 22.84 52.00 49.67
C ASN A 4 22.25 50.60 49.87
N ILE A 5 20.93 50.47 49.68
CA ILE A 5 20.25 49.18 49.57
C ILE A 5 20.19 48.87 48.11
N ILE A 6 21.00 47.90 47.68
CA ILE A 6 20.91 47.29 46.34
C ILE A 6 19.80 46.23 46.34
N LEU A 7 18.69 46.51 45.68
CA LEU A 7 17.59 45.58 45.51
C LEU A 7 17.93 44.71 44.26
N ALA A 8 18.34 43.46 44.47
CA ALA A 8 18.57 42.51 43.39
C ALA A 8 17.21 41.95 42.91
N LEU A 9 16.75 42.38 41.74
CA LEU A 9 15.62 41.79 41.06
C LEU A 9 16.08 40.46 40.45
N LEU A 10 15.71 39.34 41.05
CA LEU A 10 15.80 38.00 40.46
C LEU A 10 14.69 37.85 39.42
N PHE A 11 15.06 37.99 38.13
CA PHE A 11 14.20 37.64 37.02
C PHE A 11 14.19 36.11 36.93
N VAL A 12 13.17 35.47 37.47
CA VAL A 12 12.92 34.02 37.22
C VAL A 12 12.35 33.90 35.84
N ILE A 13 13.21 33.63 34.85
CA ILE A 13 12.77 33.21 33.52
C ILE A 13 12.25 31.78 33.67
N SER A 14 10.94 31.64 33.80
CA SER A 14 10.27 30.34 33.66
C SER A 14 10.38 29.89 32.21
N PHE A 15 11.38 29.08 31.94
CA PHE A 15 11.36 28.28 30.71
C PHE A 15 10.17 27.31 30.84
N ASN A 16 9.04 27.65 30.22
CA ASN A 16 8.05 26.67 29.88
C ASN A 16 8.70 25.71 28.87
N ILE A 17 9.34 24.67 29.37
CA ILE A 17 9.62 23.49 28.58
C ILE A 17 8.22 22.91 28.33
N HIS A 18 7.54 23.38 27.28
CA HIS A 18 6.56 22.55 26.64
C HIS A 18 7.35 21.30 26.20
N SER A 19 7.16 20.21 26.92
CA SER A 19 7.41 18.92 26.33
C SER A 19 6.49 18.91 25.10
N GLN A 20 7.07 19.13 23.93
CA GLN A 20 6.41 18.85 22.68
C GLN A 20 6.05 17.38 22.80
N GLU A 21 4.80 17.06 23.16
CA GLU A 21 4.27 15.72 22.97
C GLU A 21 4.61 15.40 21.53
N SER A 22 5.49 14.42 21.33
CA SER A 22 5.90 14.07 19.97
C SER A 22 4.63 13.63 19.26
N GLU A 23 4.18 14.44 18.31
CA GLU A 23 3.03 14.14 17.48
C GLU A 23 3.14 12.70 16.99
N SER A 24 2.03 11.96 17.04
CA SER A 24 1.99 10.58 16.55
C SER A 24 2.44 10.57 15.09
N PRO A 25 3.37 9.69 14.69
CA PRO A 25 3.94 9.74 13.36
C PRO A 25 2.97 9.25 12.28
N ASN A 26 3.13 9.74 11.08
CA ASN A 26 2.49 9.20 9.89
C ASN A 26 3.09 7.85 9.51
N ILE A 27 2.27 6.94 9.02
CA ILE A 27 2.68 5.58 8.65
C ILE A 27 2.29 5.33 7.21
N ILE A 28 3.29 5.03 6.37
CA ILE A 28 3.11 4.64 4.99
C ILE A 28 3.66 3.22 4.82
N LEU A 29 2.78 2.26 4.54
CA LEU A 29 3.13 0.89 4.21
C LEU A 29 2.89 0.66 2.72
N MET A 30 3.94 0.35 1.98
CA MET A 30 3.87 0.05 0.56
C MET A 30 4.15 -1.45 0.34
N ILE A 31 3.29 -2.11 -0.41
CA ILE A 31 3.38 -3.55 -0.72
C ILE A 31 3.41 -3.72 -2.23
N GLY A 32 4.55 -4.19 -2.76
CA GLY A 32 4.61 -4.69 -4.13
C GLY A 32 4.24 -6.17 -4.09
N ASP A 33 3.01 -6.51 -4.53
CA ASP A 33 2.55 -7.90 -4.55
C ASP A 33 3.46 -8.74 -5.46
N GLY A 34 3.95 -9.88 -4.96
CA GLY A 34 4.86 -10.74 -5.69
C GLY A 34 6.30 -10.20 -5.90
N MET A 35 6.63 -9.06 -5.29
CA MET A 35 7.87 -8.31 -5.51
C MET A 35 9.05 -8.88 -4.71
N GLY A 36 9.66 -9.94 -5.19
CA GLY A 36 10.95 -10.43 -4.66
C GLY A 36 12.15 -9.59 -5.12
N LEU A 37 13.35 -9.99 -4.66
CA LEU A 37 14.60 -9.29 -5.02
C LEU A 37 14.89 -9.28 -6.52
N THR A 38 14.49 -10.33 -7.25
CA THR A 38 14.73 -10.38 -8.70
C THR A 38 13.81 -9.43 -9.47
N GLN A 39 12.56 -9.27 -9.05
CA GLN A 39 11.62 -8.32 -9.62
C GLN A 39 12.17 -6.89 -9.47
N ILE A 40 12.62 -6.53 -8.27
CA ILE A 40 13.29 -5.24 -7.99
C ILE A 40 14.54 -5.06 -8.87
N THR A 41 15.41 -6.07 -8.90
CA THR A 41 16.67 -6.02 -9.66
C THR A 41 16.42 -5.90 -11.17
N SER A 42 15.38 -6.57 -11.66
CA SER A 42 14.97 -6.49 -13.06
C SER A 42 14.53 -5.08 -13.43
N GLY A 43 13.68 -4.47 -12.62
CA GLY A 43 13.26 -3.09 -12.83
C GLY A 43 14.42 -2.10 -12.71
N MET A 44 15.27 -2.26 -11.73
CA MET A 44 16.45 -1.41 -11.54
C MET A 44 17.36 -1.42 -12.77
N TYR A 45 17.75 -2.60 -13.29
CA TYR A 45 18.61 -2.68 -14.48
C TYR A 45 17.93 -2.17 -15.74
N SER A 46 16.62 -2.35 -15.87
CA SER A 46 15.84 -1.78 -16.99
C SER A 46 15.66 -0.27 -16.89
N ASN A 47 15.92 0.30 -15.71
CA ASN A 47 15.85 1.74 -15.43
C ASN A 47 17.25 2.35 -15.25
N ASN A 48 18.17 2.11 -16.18
CA ASN A 48 19.53 2.65 -16.15
C ASN A 48 20.28 2.33 -14.85
N ASN A 49 20.07 1.15 -14.27
CA ASN A 49 20.66 0.70 -13.01
C ASN A 49 20.35 1.64 -11.83
N SER A 50 19.10 2.10 -11.71
CA SER A 50 18.68 3.01 -10.65
C SER A 50 17.27 2.67 -10.16
N THR A 51 17.04 2.84 -8.85
CA THR A 51 15.74 2.69 -8.20
C THR A 51 15.61 3.63 -7.00
N SER A 52 14.41 4.13 -6.74
CA SER A 52 14.12 4.95 -5.56
C SER A 52 14.34 4.20 -4.23
N LEU A 53 14.42 2.85 -4.26
CA LEU A 53 14.76 2.03 -3.09
C LEU A 53 16.20 2.25 -2.58
N GLU A 54 17.11 2.79 -3.40
CA GLU A 54 18.49 3.11 -2.98
C GLU A 54 18.55 4.24 -1.94
N ASP A 55 17.51 5.06 -1.84
CA ASP A 55 17.40 6.13 -0.84
C ASP A 55 16.98 5.64 0.56
N PHE A 56 16.61 4.38 0.69
CA PHE A 56 16.17 3.83 1.98
C PHE A 56 17.34 3.58 2.94
N GLN A 57 17.14 3.97 4.19
CA GLN A 57 18.20 3.95 5.21
C GLN A 57 18.49 2.55 5.76
N TYR A 58 17.48 1.68 5.78
CA TYR A 58 17.60 0.34 6.37
C TYR A 58 16.90 -0.69 5.52
N VAL A 59 17.48 -1.89 5.49
CA VAL A 59 16.94 -3.06 4.80
C VAL A 59 16.88 -4.23 5.78
N GLY A 60 15.77 -4.95 5.75
CA GLY A 60 15.55 -6.24 6.39
C GLY A 60 15.04 -7.27 5.40
N LEU A 61 14.82 -8.48 5.87
CA LEU A 61 14.21 -9.58 5.12
C LEU A 61 13.05 -10.17 5.91
N SER A 62 11.93 -10.40 5.25
CA SER A 62 10.72 -11.00 5.81
C SER A 62 10.54 -12.42 5.33
N LYS A 63 10.24 -13.34 6.26
CA LYS A 63 9.77 -14.69 5.95
C LYS A 63 8.28 -14.63 5.64
N THR A 64 7.88 -15.27 4.55
CA THR A 64 6.56 -15.06 3.95
C THR A 64 5.53 -16.13 4.26
N HIS A 65 5.95 -17.34 4.73
CA HIS A 65 5.07 -18.49 4.90
C HIS A 65 3.77 -18.16 5.64
N SER A 66 2.67 -18.83 5.26
CA SER A 66 1.40 -18.77 5.98
C SER A 66 1.43 -19.63 7.26
N TYR A 67 0.30 -19.86 7.89
CA TYR A 67 0.24 -20.65 9.12
C TYR A 67 0.71 -22.10 8.92
N ASP A 68 0.25 -22.73 7.84
CA ASP A 68 0.44 -24.15 7.56
C ASP A 68 1.14 -24.46 6.23
N ASN A 69 1.47 -23.44 5.42
CA ASN A 69 2.12 -23.60 4.12
C ASN A 69 3.39 -22.77 4.00
N LEU A 70 4.44 -23.37 3.40
CA LEU A 70 5.67 -22.63 3.06
C LEU A 70 5.40 -21.54 2.02
N VAL A 71 4.53 -21.83 1.05
CA VAL A 71 4.13 -20.88 0.02
C VAL A 71 2.82 -20.22 0.45
N THR A 72 2.91 -18.94 0.79
CA THR A 72 1.76 -18.13 1.17
C THR A 72 0.96 -17.68 -0.04
N ASP A 73 -0.29 -17.22 0.20
CA ASP A 73 -0.99 -16.33 -0.72
C ASP A 73 -1.07 -14.91 -0.13
N SER A 74 -1.50 -13.93 -0.94
CA SER A 74 -1.60 -12.53 -0.52
C SER A 74 -2.58 -12.33 0.65
N ALA A 75 -3.63 -13.19 0.79
CA ALA A 75 -4.58 -13.07 1.89
C ALA A 75 -3.92 -13.40 3.25
N ALA A 76 -3.22 -14.52 3.34
CA ALA A 76 -2.53 -14.94 4.56
C ALA A 76 -1.36 -14.00 4.88
N SER A 77 -0.58 -13.59 3.88
CA SER A 77 0.54 -12.66 4.09
C SER A 77 0.04 -11.25 4.44
N GLY A 78 -0.95 -10.73 3.73
CA GLY A 78 -1.60 -9.45 4.05
C GLY A 78 -2.17 -9.45 5.48
N THR A 79 -2.85 -10.55 5.89
CA THR A 79 -3.34 -10.72 7.26
C THR A 79 -2.18 -10.72 8.27
N ALA A 80 -1.08 -11.40 7.99
CA ALA A 80 0.09 -11.41 8.87
C ALA A 80 0.69 -10.00 9.05
N MET A 81 0.82 -9.23 7.96
CA MET A 81 1.36 -7.87 7.98
C MET A 81 0.38 -6.86 8.59
N SER A 82 -0.92 -7.05 8.41
CA SER A 82 -1.93 -6.13 8.95
C SER A 82 -2.30 -6.38 10.40
N SER A 83 -2.13 -7.61 10.93
CA SER A 83 -2.64 -7.99 12.25
C SER A 83 -1.63 -8.68 13.18
N GLY A 84 -0.45 -9.04 12.67
CA GLY A 84 0.57 -9.74 13.46
C GLY A 84 0.25 -11.20 13.77
N LYS A 85 -0.69 -11.81 13.04
CA LYS A 85 -1.09 -13.21 13.20
C LYS A 85 -0.99 -13.97 11.89
N LYS A 86 -0.47 -15.19 11.95
CA LYS A 86 -0.51 -16.12 10.82
C LYS A 86 -1.89 -16.73 10.69
N THR A 87 -2.33 -16.91 9.46
CA THR A 87 -3.58 -17.62 9.10
C THR A 87 -3.35 -18.57 7.93
N GLN A 88 -4.35 -19.36 7.58
CA GLN A 88 -4.32 -20.24 6.40
C GLN A 88 -4.43 -19.40 5.11
N ASN A 89 -3.92 -19.94 4.01
CA ASN A 89 -4.11 -19.34 2.70
C ASN A 89 -5.60 -19.08 2.41
N LYS A 90 -5.89 -17.98 1.71
CA LYS A 90 -7.22 -17.48 1.32
C LYS A 90 -8.07 -16.88 2.45
N VAL A 91 -7.59 -16.84 3.67
CA VAL A 91 -8.27 -16.27 4.83
C VAL A 91 -7.83 -14.82 5.07
N LEU A 92 -8.77 -13.93 5.36
CA LEU A 92 -8.55 -12.51 5.60
C LEU A 92 -8.97 -12.11 7.01
N GLY A 93 -8.08 -11.46 7.78
CA GLY A 93 -8.40 -10.84 9.06
C GLY A 93 -8.88 -11.79 10.15
N LEU A 94 -8.70 -13.11 9.97
CA LEU A 94 -8.96 -14.13 10.97
C LEU A 94 -7.64 -14.80 11.37
N ASP A 95 -7.52 -15.24 12.62
CA ASP A 95 -6.41 -16.10 13.03
C ASP A 95 -6.62 -17.56 12.54
N HIS A 96 -5.67 -18.42 12.84
CA HIS A 96 -5.73 -19.82 12.42
C HIS A 96 -6.85 -20.65 13.07
N GLU A 97 -7.49 -20.12 14.11
CA GLU A 97 -8.65 -20.70 14.78
C GLU A 97 -9.98 -20.12 14.26
N GLY A 98 -9.92 -19.13 13.34
CA GLY A 98 -11.09 -18.45 12.77
C GLY A 98 -11.62 -17.29 13.62
N ASN A 99 -10.87 -16.81 14.61
CA ASN A 99 -11.27 -15.66 15.41
C ASN A 99 -10.92 -14.36 14.66
N HIS A 100 -11.82 -13.36 14.76
CA HIS A 100 -11.58 -12.02 14.22
C HIS A 100 -10.40 -11.34 14.91
N ILE A 101 -9.51 -10.73 14.12
CA ILE A 101 -8.36 -9.98 14.61
C ILE A 101 -8.37 -8.53 14.09
N LYS A 102 -7.98 -7.60 14.95
CA LYS A 102 -7.87 -6.19 14.58
C LYS A 102 -6.65 -5.95 13.70
N SER A 103 -6.83 -5.24 12.61
CA SER A 103 -5.74 -4.77 11.78
C SER A 103 -5.08 -3.51 12.35
N ILE A 104 -3.86 -3.22 11.91
CA ILE A 104 -3.15 -1.96 12.24
C ILE A 104 -3.95 -0.74 11.77
N LEU A 105 -4.66 -0.83 10.62
CA LEU A 105 -5.54 0.23 10.14
C LEU A 105 -6.63 0.54 11.16
N SER A 106 -7.35 -0.49 11.63
CA SER A 106 -8.41 -0.32 12.65
C SER A 106 -7.86 0.21 13.97
N ILE A 107 -6.66 -0.25 14.40
CA ILE A 107 -5.99 0.25 15.60
C ILE A 107 -5.61 1.74 15.44
N CYS A 108 -5.14 2.14 14.27
CA CYS A 108 -4.85 3.53 13.95
C CYS A 108 -6.12 4.39 14.03
N GLN A 109 -7.26 3.92 13.48
CA GLN A 109 -8.55 4.61 13.56
C GLN A 109 -9.00 4.80 15.01
N ASP A 110 -8.90 3.75 15.86
CA ASP A 110 -9.22 3.84 17.29
C ASP A 110 -8.39 4.91 18.02
N LYS A 111 -7.20 5.24 17.48
CA LYS A 111 -6.30 6.28 18.01
C LYS A 111 -6.46 7.64 17.31
N GLY A 112 -7.46 7.79 16.47
CA GLY A 112 -7.79 9.05 15.80
C GLY A 112 -6.99 9.36 14.55
N TYR A 113 -6.26 8.39 14.00
CA TYR A 113 -5.59 8.53 12.71
C TYR A 113 -6.59 8.60 11.56
N SER A 114 -6.28 9.38 10.54
CA SER A 114 -6.91 9.24 9.22
C SER A 114 -6.33 8.04 8.50
N THR A 115 -7.11 7.38 7.64
CA THR A 115 -6.68 6.14 6.99
C THR A 115 -6.96 6.13 5.51
N ALA A 116 -6.07 5.46 4.72
CA ALA A 116 -6.26 5.29 3.30
C ALA A 116 -5.78 3.93 2.79
N LEU A 117 -6.40 3.46 1.70
CA LEU A 117 -6.03 2.26 0.96
C LEU A 117 -5.98 2.58 -0.53
N ILE A 118 -4.87 2.28 -1.19
CA ILE A 118 -4.68 2.47 -2.64
C ILE A 118 -4.13 1.18 -3.24
N ALA A 119 -4.70 0.72 -4.34
CA ALA A 119 -4.25 -0.49 -5.03
C ALA A 119 -4.36 -0.39 -6.55
N THR A 120 -3.44 -1.01 -7.26
CA THR A 120 -3.55 -1.26 -8.71
C THR A 120 -4.35 -2.52 -9.03
N ALA A 121 -5.24 -2.92 -8.11
CA ALA A 121 -6.20 -4.01 -8.24
C ALA A 121 -7.59 -3.52 -7.82
N ASN A 122 -8.55 -4.44 -7.86
CA ASN A 122 -9.81 -4.28 -7.16
C ASN A 122 -9.56 -3.98 -5.67
N ILE A 123 -10.17 -2.93 -5.14
CA ILE A 123 -9.98 -2.51 -3.73
C ILE A 123 -10.44 -3.57 -2.71
N LEU A 124 -11.17 -4.59 -3.16
CA LEU A 124 -11.58 -5.74 -2.37
C LEU A 124 -10.62 -6.93 -2.54
N HIS A 125 -9.54 -6.79 -3.34
CA HIS A 125 -8.51 -7.82 -3.50
C HIS A 125 -7.83 -8.10 -2.16
N ALA A 126 -7.16 -9.23 -2.05
CA ALA A 126 -6.70 -9.78 -0.77
C ALA A 126 -5.84 -8.81 0.04
N THR A 127 -4.90 -8.12 -0.60
CA THR A 127 -3.95 -7.25 0.10
C THR A 127 -4.63 -6.05 0.75
N PRO A 128 -5.42 -5.21 0.03
CA PRO A 128 -6.15 -4.13 0.69
C PRO A 128 -7.22 -4.66 1.65
N ALA A 129 -7.94 -5.75 1.31
CA ALA A 129 -8.99 -6.32 2.14
C ALA A 129 -8.46 -6.84 3.50
N ALA A 130 -7.23 -7.32 3.57
CA ALA A 130 -6.60 -7.76 4.83
C ALA A 130 -6.49 -6.64 5.88
N PHE A 131 -6.65 -5.38 5.51
CA PHE A 131 -6.58 -4.24 6.43
C PHE A 131 -7.96 -3.85 7.00
N PHE A 132 -9.08 -4.33 6.42
CA PHE A 132 -10.41 -3.95 6.88
C PHE A 132 -11.43 -5.10 6.97
N ALA A 133 -11.20 -6.22 6.29
CA ALA A 133 -12.13 -7.34 6.24
C ALA A 133 -11.72 -8.52 7.12
N ASN A 134 -12.75 -9.24 7.61
CA ASN A 134 -12.60 -10.48 8.37
C ASN A 134 -13.48 -11.54 7.69
N ILE A 135 -12.88 -12.46 6.94
CA ILE A 135 -13.61 -13.47 6.16
C ILE A 135 -12.73 -14.69 5.89
N ASP A 136 -13.32 -15.86 5.81
CA ASP A 136 -12.66 -17.15 5.59
C ASP A 136 -12.28 -17.42 4.13
N TYR A 137 -12.74 -16.58 3.19
CA TYR A 137 -12.46 -16.78 1.77
C TYR A 137 -12.32 -15.46 0.98
N ARG A 138 -11.09 -15.15 0.53
CA ARG A 138 -10.70 -13.89 -0.13
C ARG A 138 -11.46 -13.55 -1.42
N TYR A 139 -12.07 -14.52 -2.09
CA TYR A 139 -12.82 -14.29 -3.32
C TYR A 139 -14.31 -13.99 -3.08
N ASN A 140 -14.74 -13.91 -1.84
CA ASN A 140 -16.09 -13.48 -1.50
C ASN A 140 -16.22 -11.95 -1.53
N TYR A 141 -15.92 -11.36 -2.69
CA TYR A 141 -15.91 -9.91 -2.89
C TYR A 141 -17.22 -9.22 -2.52
N LYS A 142 -18.36 -9.91 -2.66
CA LYS A 142 -19.68 -9.36 -2.29
C LYS A 142 -19.78 -9.04 -0.80
N ASP A 143 -19.28 -9.91 0.05
CA ASP A 143 -19.30 -9.72 1.51
C ASP A 143 -18.16 -8.80 1.95
N ILE A 144 -17.00 -8.84 1.29
CA ILE A 144 -15.89 -7.91 1.53
C ILE A 144 -16.35 -6.47 1.23
N ALA A 145 -17.11 -6.25 0.13
CA ALA A 145 -17.69 -4.94 -0.20
C ALA A 145 -18.63 -4.43 0.92
N VAL A 146 -19.44 -5.30 1.50
CA VAL A 146 -20.29 -4.93 2.65
C VAL A 146 -19.44 -4.56 3.88
N GLN A 147 -18.31 -5.21 4.10
CA GLN A 147 -17.41 -4.84 5.19
C GLN A 147 -16.70 -3.50 4.90
N MET A 148 -16.37 -3.20 3.64
CA MET A 148 -15.79 -1.92 3.24
C MET A 148 -16.72 -0.74 3.59
N THR A 149 -18.04 -0.87 3.43
CA THR A 149 -18.99 0.20 3.81
C THR A 149 -18.96 0.56 5.30
N LYS A 150 -18.43 -0.31 6.14
CA LYS A 150 -18.33 -0.14 7.60
C LYS A 150 -16.90 0.09 8.06
N SER A 151 -15.94 0.09 7.15
CA SER A 151 -14.51 0.15 7.49
C SER A 151 -14.07 1.50 8.08
N GLY A 152 -14.79 2.58 7.78
CA GLY A 152 -14.44 3.93 8.20
C GLY A 152 -13.16 4.48 7.56
N VAL A 153 -12.66 3.86 6.48
CA VAL A 153 -11.49 4.31 5.73
C VAL A 153 -11.78 5.66 5.09
N ASN A 154 -10.95 6.67 5.32
CA ASN A 154 -11.18 8.02 4.79
C ASN A 154 -11.06 8.06 3.26
N PHE A 155 -10.00 7.47 2.71
CA PHE A 155 -9.72 7.49 1.28
C PHE A 155 -9.44 6.10 0.75
N PHE A 156 -10.05 5.74 -0.37
CA PHE A 156 -9.65 4.53 -1.08
C PHE A 156 -9.62 4.75 -2.59
N VAL A 157 -8.68 4.07 -3.25
CA VAL A 157 -8.47 4.07 -4.70
C VAL A 157 -8.24 2.65 -5.18
N GLY A 158 -9.01 2.22 -6.17
CA GLY A 158 -8.87 0.89 -6.79
C GLY A 158 -10.07 0.53 -7.65
N GLY A 159 -10.03 -0.63 -8.30
CA GLY A 159 -11.15 -1.16 -9.07
C GLY A 159 -12.26 -1.75 -8.21
N GLY A 160 -13.18 -2.51 -8.84
CA GLY A 160 -14.19 -3.31 -8.16
C GLY A 160 -15.56 -2.66 -8.02
N LYS A 161 -15.83 -1.54 -8.70
CA LYS A 161 -17.13 -0.82 -8.65
C LYS A 161 -18.35 -1.75 -8.75
N LYS A 162 -18.27 -2.80 -9.59
CA LYS A 162 -19.37 -3.75 -9.81
C LYS A 162 -19.86 -4.46 -8.55
N TYR A 163 -18.97 -4.70 -7.58
CA TYR A 163 -19.31 -5.37 -6.33
C TYR A 163 -20.07 -4.46 -5.35
N PHE A 164 -20.10 -3.18 -5.61
CA PHE A 164 -20.85 -2.18 -4.83
C PHE A 164 -22.22 -1.89 -5.41
N ASN A 165 -22.38 -1.78 -6.73
CA ASN A 165 -23.62 -1.33 -7.36
C ASN A 165 -24.26 -2.30 -8.36
N SER A 166 -23.56 -3.39 -8.76
CA SER A 166 -24.09 -4.41 -9.68
C SER A 166 -24.29 -5.74 -8.95
N ARG A 167 -25.03 -5.69 -7.82
CA ARG A 167 -25.19 -6.78 -6.87
C ARG A 167 -26.47 -7.59 -7.12
N GLU A 168 -26.41 -8.90 -6.92
CA GLU A 168 -27.57 -9.80 -7.03
C GLU A 168 -28.60 -9.55 -5.91
N ASP A 169 -28.16 -9.11 -4.73
CA ASP A 169 -29.02 -8.76 -3.59
C ASP A 169 -29.73 -7.41 -3.79
N LYS A 170 -29.52 -6.73 -4.93
CA LYS A 170 -30.10 -5.44 -5.32
C LYS A 170 -29.73 -4.27 -4.39
N ARG A 171 -28.76 -4.45 -3.50
CA ARG A 171 -28.20 -3.32 -2.73
C ARG A 171 -27.33 -2.46 -3.63
N ASP A 172 -27.36 -1.16 -3.39
CA ASP A 172 -26.42 -0.20 -3.94
C ASP A 172 -25.55 0.35 -2.80
N LEU A 173 -24.38 -0.27 -2.62
CA LEU A 173 -23.46 0.11 -1.54
C LEU A 173 -22.83 1.48 -1.78
N ILE A 174 -22.75 1.95 -3.04
CA ILE A 174 -22.30 3.32 -3.35
C ILE A 174 -23.30 4.31 -2.77
N ASN A 175 -24.60 4.10 -3.02
CA ASN A 175 -25.64 4.95 -2.45
C ASN A 175 -25.66 4.90 -0.92
N GLU A 176 -25.55 3.69 -0.33
CA GLU A 176 -25.50 3.51 1.13
C GLU A 176 -24.31 4.27 1.76
N MET A 177 -23.12 4.23 1.13
CA MET A 177 -21.95 4.98 1.59
C MET A 177 -22.12 6.49 1.38
N THR A 178 -22.76 6.91 0.28
CA THR A 178 -23.02 8.33 0.01
C THR A 178 -23.97 8.92 1.07
N GLU A 179 -25.00 8.20 1.47
CA GLU A 179 -25.89 8.57 2.57
C GLU A 179 -25.14 8.69 3.92
N ASN A 180 -24.03 7.97 4.06
CA ASN A 180 -23.13 8.02 5.21
C ASN A 180 -21.95 9.02 5.04
N GLY A 181 -22.00 9.90 4.04
CA GLY A 181 -21.07 11.01 3.86
C GLY A 181 -19.86 10.74 2.98
N TYR A 182 -19.81 9.61 2.27
CA TYR A 182 -18.79 9.41 1.25
C TYR A 182 -19.13 10.12 -0.04
N GLU A 183 -18.11 10.65 -0.69
CA GLU A 183 -18.14 11.08 -2.08
C GLU A 183 -17.49 10.02 -2.96
N PHE A 184 -17.96 9.85 -4.18
CA PHE A 184 -17.36 8.94 -5.15
C PHE A 184 -17.00 9.67 -6.42
N VAL A 185 -15.81 9.37 -6.93
CA VAL A 185 -15.28 9.91 -8.19
C VAL A 185 -14.73 8.79 -9.05
N TYR A 186 -14.58 9.07 -10.34
CA TYR A 186 -14.22 8.06 -11.35
C TYR A 186 -13.04 8.49 -12.22
N ASN A 187 -12.43 9.64 -11.91
CA ASN A 187 -11.21 10.13 -12.56
C ASN A 187 -10.33 10.89 -11.57
N ILE A 188 -9.04 10.99 -11.90
CA ILE A 188 -8.03 11.60 -11.01
C ILE A 188 -8.29 13.11 -10.81
N SER A 189 -8.74 13.83 -11.84
CA SER A 189 -8.99 15.28 -11.74
C SER A 189 -10.05 15.62 -10.71
N ASP A 190 -11.13 14.83 -10.64
CA ASP A 190 -12.18 15.00 -9.64
C ASP A 190 -11.70 14.54 -8.27
N TYR A 191 -10.90 13.46 -8.21
CA TYR A 191 -10.27 13.02 -6.98
C TYR A 191 -9.40 14.12 -6.36
N GLU A 192 -8.54 14.77 -7.14
CA GLU A 192 -7.70 15.86 -6.67
C GLU A 192 -8.50 17.07 -6.19
N LYS A 193 -9.57 17.43 -6.89
CA LYS A 193 -10.41 18.62 -6.59
C LYS A 193 -11.35 18.43 -5.40
N SER A 194 -11.79 17.22 -5.11
CA SER A 194 -12.70 16.94 -4.01
C SER A 194 -12.14 17.43 -2.68
N LYS A 195 -13.00 17.98 -1.84
CA LYS A 195 -12.70 18.43 -0.47
C LYS A 195 -13.35 17.53 0.58
N SER A 196 -13.90 16.39 0.17
CA SER A 196 -14.45 15.40 1.08
C SER A 196 -13.36 14.76 1.93
N ASN A 197 -13.68 14.50 3.21
CA ASN A 197 -12.84 13.73 4.11
C ASN A 197 -13.11 12.21 4.03
N TYR A 198 -14.12 11.79 3.26
CA TYR A 198 -14.45 10.41 2.95
C TYR A 198 -14.68 10.31 1.45
N LEU A 199 -13.72 9.72 0.73
CA LEU A 199 -13.71 9.75 -0.73
C LEU A 199 -13.28 8.38 -1.29
N GLY A 200 -14.13 7.80 -2.13
CA GLY A 200 -13.86 6.62 -2.91
C GLY A 200 -13.57 6.96 -4.37
N PHE A 201 -12.47 6.45 -4.90
CA PHE A 201 -12.14 6.56 -6.30
C PHE A 201 -12.09 5.17 -6.93
N PHE A 202 -13.09 4.85 -7.74
CA PHE A 202 -13.10 3.62 -8.53
C PHE A 202 -12.40 3.83 -9.86
N THR A 203 -11.29 3.15 -10.03
CA THR A 203 -10.45 3.20 -11.24
C THR A 203 -10.91 2.23 -12.33
N ALA A 204 -11.78 1.26 -11.98
CA ALA A 204 -12.32 0.28 -12.90
C ALA A 204 -13.63 -0.33 -12.37
N LYS A 205 -14.40 -0.92 -13.27
CA LYS A 205 -15.60 -1.70 -12.92
C LYS A 205 -15.22 -2.98 -12.17
N ASP A 206 -14.15 -3.65 -12.58
CA ASP A 206 -13.57 -4.85 -11.96
C ASP A 206 -12.09 -4.60 -11.62
N GLU A 207 -11.17 -5.23 -12.35
CA GLU A 207 -9.75 -5.01 -12.20
C GLU A 207 -9.28 -3.84 -13.07
N PRO A 208 -8.40 -2.94 -12.56
CA PRO A 208 -7.81 -1.88 -13.36
C PRO A 208 -6.93 -2.42 -14.48
N TYR A 209 -6.89 -1.71 -15.60
CA TYR A 209 -5.91 -1.98 -16.64
C TYR A 209 -4.49 -1.77 -16.11
N TYR A 210 -3.54 -2.52 -16.66
CA TYR A 210 -2.14 -2.32 -16.35
C TYR A 210 -1.52 -1.20 -17.19
N PHE A 211 -0.64 -0.47 -16.56
CA PHE A 211 0.13 0.60 -17.17
C PHE A 211 1.46 0.04 -17.69
N TYR A 212 1.81 0.32 -18.96
CA TYR A 212 3.12 -0.02 -19.53
C TYR A 212 3.96 1.22 -19.74
N LYS A 213 4.95 1.46 -18.89
CA LYS A 213 5.89 2.57 -19.05
C LYS A 213 6.99 2.19 -20.07
N GLY A 214 7.02 2.90 -21.20
CA GLY A 214 8.14 2.81 -22.15
C GLY A 214 8.14 1.59 -23.07
N VAL A 215 7.09 0.81 -23.11
CA VAL A 215 6.99 -0.35 -24.00
C VAL A 215 5.87 -0.13 -25.00
N ASN A 216 6.23 -0.08 -26.31
CA ASN A 216 5.26 -0.13 -27.40
C ASN A 216 4.69 -1.56 -27.51
N TYR A 217 3.67 -1.87 -26.72
CA TYR A 217 2.95 -3.12 -26.89
C TYR A 217 1.89 -3.01 -27.97
N SER A 218 1.99 -3.90 -28.95
CA SER A 218 0.83 -4.36 -29.67
C SER A 218 -0.05 -5.12 -28.67
N TYR A 219 -1.29 -4.64 -28.48
CA TYR A 219 -2.35 -5.27 -27.71
C TYR A 219 -2.19 -6.79 -27.66
N ARG A 220 -2.01 -7.40 -26.47
CA ARG A 220 -2.48 -8.76 -26.31
C ARG A 220 -4.00 -8.65 -26.21
N GLU A 221 -4.69 -9.24 -27.20
CA GLU A 221 -6.10 -9.61 -27.09
C GLU A 221 -6.24 -10.62 -25.92
N TYR A 222 -6.31 -10.11 -24.70
CA TYR A 222 -7.11 -10.78 -23.69
C TYR A 222 -8.55 -10.45 -24.08
N ASP A 223 -9.41 -11.46 -24.11
CA ASP A 223 -10.83 -11.33 -24.37
C ASP A 223 -11.31 -9.98 -23.86
N GLU A 224 -11.78 -9.13 -24.78
CA GLU A 224 -12.25 -7.79 -24.44
C GLU A 224 -13.15 -7.92 -23.22
N PRO A 225 -12.78 -7.35 -22.08
CA PRO A 225 -13.76 -7.27 -20.99
C PRO A 225 -14.96 -6.54 -21.60
N ASP A 226 -16.17 -6.98 -21.29
CA ASP A 226 -17.47 -6.45 -21.71
C ASP A 226 -17.66 -4.95 -21.31
N TYR A 227 -16.65 -4.11 -21.60
CA TYR A 227 -16.65 -2.67 -21.37
C TYR A 227 -17.03 -1.95 -22.66
N LYS A 228 -18.21 -1.40 -22.66
CA LYS A 228 -18.48 -0.29 -23.57
C LYS A 228 -17.59 0.86 -23.12
N GLU A 229 -16.79 1.38 -24.04
CA GLU A 229 -15.86 2.52 -23.88
C GLU A 229 -16.46 3.78 -23.20
N ASP A 230 -17.76 3.81 -23.01
CA ASP A 230 -18.55 5.00 -22.65
C ASP A 230 -18.59 5.26 -21.13
N GLU A 231 -18.10 4.36 -20.27
CA GLU A 231 -18.30 4.51 -18.82
C GLU A 231 -17.03 4.87 -18.02
N LEU A 232 -15.83 4.86 -18.63
CA LEU A 232 -14.56 5.17 -17.97
C LEU A 232 -13.59 5.90 -18.92
N GLU A 233 -14.01 7.04 -19.49
CA GLU A 233 -13.27 7.77 -20.52
C GLU A 233 -11.87 8.28 -20.11
N ASP A 234 -11.47 8.27 -18.83
CA ASP A 234 -10.26 8.94 -18.35
C ASP A 234 -9.11 8.01 -17.91
N PHE A 235 -9.31 6.69 -17.80
CA PHE A 235 -8.26 5.74 -17.43
C PHE A 235 -7.98 4.71 -18.51
N THR A 236 -7.55 5.16 -19.65
CA THR A 236 -7.10 4.27 -20.74
C THR A 236 -5.59 4.09 -20.70
N GLY A 237 -5.03 3.36 -19.73
CA GLY A 237 -3.66 2.82 -19.79
C GLY A 237 -2.50 3.76 -20.21
N LYS A 238 -2.71 5.07 -20.24
CA LYS A 238 -1.74 6.04 -20.74
C LYS A 238 -0.92 6.72 -19.65
N GLU A 239 -1.40 6.71 -18.41
CA GLU A 239 -0.73 7.35 -17.28
C GLU A 239 -0.86 6.49 -16.02
N SER A 240 0.23 6.42 -15.25
CA SER A 240 0.23 5.80 -13.94
C SER A 240 -0.72 6.55 -13.00
N TYR A 241 -1.80 5.90 -12.57
CA TYR A 241 -2.67 6.49 -11.56
C TYR A 241 -2.17 6.23 -10.14
N LEU A 242 -1.31 5.24 -9.91
CA LEU A 242 -0.83 4.88 -8.57
C LEU A 242 -0.04 6.05 -7.95
N ALA A 243 0.91 6.61 -8.67
CA ALA A 243 1.71 7.75 -8.21
C ALA A 243 0.87 9.02 -8.03
N SER A 244 0.00 9.34 -9.00
CA SER A 244 -0.85 10.55 -8.95
C SER A 244 -1.90 10.48 -7.83
N SER A 245 -2.61 9.35 -7.69
CA SER A 245 -3.57 9.16 -6.61
C SER A 245 -2.91 9.09 -5.23
N THR A 246 -1.73 8.49 -5.13
CA THR A 246 -0.93 8.52 -3.89
C THR A 246 -0.58 9.94 -3.50
N LYS A 247 -0.07 10.75 -4.43
CA LYS A 247 0.25 12.16 -4.17
C LYS A 247 -0.97 12.95 -3.72
N ALA A 248 -2.10 12.79 -4.42
CA ALA A 248 -3.35 13.45 -4.07
C ALA A 248 -3.84 13.02 -2.68
N THR A 249 -3.78 11.71 -2.37
CA THR A 249 -4.20 11.19 -1.06
C THR A 249 -3.31 11.70 0.06
N LEU A 250 -1.98 11.70 -0.12
CA LEU A 250 -1.04 12.25 0.88
C LEU A 250 -1.31 13.73 1.16
N ASN A 251 -1.58 14.53 0.12
CA ASN A 251 -1.95 15.93 0.29
C ASN A 251 -3.27 16.09 1.09
N LYS A 252 -4.28 15.27 0.80
CA LYS A 252 -5.56 15.28 1.55
C LYS A 252 -5.38 14.87 3.01
N LEU A 253 -4.58 13.86 3.28
CA LEU A 253 -4.26 13.40 4.64
C LEU A 253 -3.51 14.48 5.41
N ASP A 254 -2.56 15.17 4.78
CA ASP A 254 -1.82 16.30 5.36
C ASP A 254 -2.75 17.49 5.65
N GLU A 255 -3.66 17.84 4.72
CA GLU A 255 -4.67 18.89 4.89
C GLU A 255 -5.61 18.61 6.08
N ILE A 256 -5.92 17.36 6.41
CA ILE A 256 -6.72 16.99 7.60
C ILE A 256 -5.97 17.33 8.90
N GLY A 257 -4.64 17.33 8.88
CA GLY A 257 -3.80 17.71 10.02
C GLY A 257 -3.85 16.71 11.19
N LYS A 258 -4.16 15.44 10.92
CA LYS A 258 -4.11 14.32 11.87
C LYS A 258 -3.01 13.36 11.47
N PRO A 259 -2.44 12.58 12.40
CA PRO A 259 -1.60 11.46 12.01
C PRO A 259 -2.38 10.50 11.10
N PHE A 260 -1.72 9.83 10.20
CA PHE A 260 -2.39 8.94 9.27
C PHE A 260 -1.67 7.59 9.08
N PHE A 261 -2.46 6.60 8.68
CA PHE A 261 -1.99 5.32 8.17
C PHE A 261 -2.48 5.16 6.73
N ILE A 262 -1.55 4.88 5.81
CA ILE A 262 -1.88 4.55 4.43
C ILE A 262 -1.19 3.27 4.01
N MET A 263 -1.96 2.35 3.37
CA MET A 263 -1.41 1.21 2.64
C MET A 263 -1.54 1.47 1.14
N ILE A 264 -0.45 1.24 0.40
CA ILE A 264 -0.35 1.43 -1.04
C ILE A 264 0.15 0.13 -1.65
N GLU A 265 -0.60 -0.40 -2.62
CA GLU A 265 -0.28 -1.66 -3.26
C GLU A 265 0.01 -1.49 -4.76
N GLY A 266 1.17 -2.04 -5.18
CA GLY A 266 1.47 -2.35 -6.58
C GLY A 266 1.12 -3.82 -6.85
N ALA A 267 -0.15 -4.11 -7.13
CA ALA A 267 -0.67 -5.48 -7.19
C ALA A 267 -0.20 -6.26 -8.43
N GLN A 268 0.07 -5.58 -9.52
CA GLN A 268 0.22 -6.24 -10.82
C GLN A 268 1.63 -6.73 -11.11
N ILE A 269 2.59 -6.53 -10.22
CA ILE A 269 3.91 -7.19 -10.28
C ILE A 269 3.73 -8.71 -10.11
N ASP A 270 2.82 -9.11 -9.21
CA ASP A 270 2.44 -10.50 -8.99
C ASP A 270 1.81 -11.14 -10.23
N TRP A 271 0.83 -10.46 -10.84
CA TRP A 271 0.16 -10.97 -12.04
C TRP A 271 1.14 -11.20 -13.19
N ALA A 272 2.07 -10.27 -13.37
CA ALA A 272 3.15 -10.43 -14.34
C ALA A 272 4.08 -11.61 -14.01
N GLY A 273 4.32 -11.88 -12.73
CA GLY A 273 5.05 -13.05 -12.25
C GLY A 273 4.30 -14.35 -12.55
N HIS A 274 2.99 -14.39 -12.36
CA HIS A 274 2.11 -15.51 -12.72
C HIS A 274 2.14 -15.80 -14.23
N ASP A 275 2.14 -14.75 -15.05
CA ASP A 275 2.21 -14.84 -16.53
C ASP A 275 3.63 -15.14 -17.03
N ASN A 276 4.65 -15.08 -16.15
CA ASN A 276 6.06 -15.14 -16.52
C ASN A 276 6.44 -14.08 -17.57
N ASP A 277 5.76 -12.94 -17.53
CA ASP A 277 5.96 -11.82 -18.44
C ASP A 277 6.93 -10.79 -17.85
N GLN A 278 8.18 -10.82 -18.37
CA GLN A 278 9.24 -9.93 -17.91
C GLN A 278 8.91 -8.46 -18.10
N ASP A 279 8.35 -8.11 -19.25
CA ASP A 279 8.19 -6.71 -19.63
C ASP A 279 7.01 -6.11 -18.86
N TYR A 280 5.96 -6.87 -18.65
CA TYR A 280 4.86 -6.52 -17.75
C TYR A 280 5.38 -6.33 -16.32
N MET A 281 6.14 -7.28 -15.79
CA MET A 281 6.73 -7.23 -14.45
C MET A 281 7.61 -5.99 -14.25
N VAL A 282 8.49 -5.69 -15.22
CA VAL A 282 9.35 -4.51 -15.18
C VAL A 282 8.51 -3.23 -15.21
N SER A 283 7.50 -3.16 -16.07
CA SER A 283 6.67 -1.95 -16.18
C SER A 283 5.90 -1.67 -14.90
N GLN A 284 5.34 -2.70 -14.26
CA GLN A 284 4.60 -2.56 -13.01
C GLN A 284 5.52 -2.22 -11.83
N PHE A 285 6.73 -2.77 -11.80
CA PHE A 285 7.74 -2.35 -10.83
C PHE A 285 8.11 -0.86 -11.03
N LEU A 286 8.27 -0.38 -12.27
CA LEU A 286 8.61 1.02 -12.53
C LEU A 286 7.47 1.98 -12.12
N GLU A 287 6.21 1.59 -12.32
CA GLU A 287 5.07 2.35 -11.79
C GLU A 287 5.11 2.42 -10.25
N PHE A 288 5.38 1.30 -9.60
CA PHE A 288 5.52 1.25 -8.14
C PHE A 288 6.74 2.06 -7.66
N ASN A 289 7.86 2.02 -8.40
CA ASN A 289 9.07 2.81 -8.11
C ASN A 289 8.82 4.34 -8.20
N ASP A 290 8.05 4.80 -9.19
CA ASP A 290 7.65 6.21 -9.30
C ASP A 290 6.77 6.61 -8.09
N THR A 291 5.92 5.69 -7.63
CA THR A 291 5.10 5.91 -6.43
C THR A 291 5.96 5.96 -5.16
N ILE A 292 7.00 5.13 -5.06
CA ILE A 292 7.98 5.19 -3.97
C ILE A 292 8.67 6.57 -3.94
N GLU A 293 9.03 7.14 -5.10
CA GLU A 293 9.63 8.47 -5.18
C GLU A 293 8.70 9.53 -4.59
N VAL A 294 7.41 9.53 -4.97
CA VAL A 294 6.39 10.44 -4.42
C VAL A 294 6.29 10.32 -2.89
N VAL A 295 6.29 9.11 -2.37
CA VAL A 295 6.21 8.86 -0.92
C VAL A 295 7.47 9.33 -0.19
N LEU A 296 8.66 9.09 -0.77
CA LEU A 296 9.92 9.57 -0.20
C LEU A 296 10.02 11.09 -0.20
N GLU A 297 9.55 11.77 -1.25
CA GLU A 297 9.49 13.24 -1.29
C GLU A 297 8.64 13.78 -0.14
N PHE A 298 7.46 13.17 0.10
CA PHE A 298 6.59 13.52 1.22
C PHE A 298 7.31 13.30 2.56
N ALA A 299 7.86 12.11 2.80
CA ALA A 299 8.49 11.75 4.07
C ALA A 299 9.75 12.57 4.37
N LYS A 300 10.56 12.92 3.34
CA LYS A 300 11.73 13.80 3.48
C LYS A 300 11.33 15.21 3.93
N LYS A 301 10.16 15.70 3.51
CA LYS A 301 9.62 17.01 3.87
C LYS A 301 8.99 17.00 5.26
N ASP A 302 8.15 16.00 5.56
CA ASP A 302 7.38 15.91 6.81
C ASP A 302 8.24 15.56 8.04
N LYS A 303 9.27 14.70 7.89
CA LYS A 303 10.21 14.24 8.94
C LYS A 303 9.61 13.43 10.09
N ASN A 304 8.29 13.40 10.27
CA ASN A 304 7.58 12.60 11.28
C ASN A 304 6.84 11.41 10.64
N THR A 305 7.30 10.98 9.47
CA THR A 305 6.74 9.87 8.71
C THR A 305 7.67 8.67 8.73
N ILE A 306 7.12 7.47 8.96
CA ILE A 306 7.76 6.18 8.66
C ILE A 306 7.26 5.66 7.31
N VAL A 307 8.16 5.30 6.43
CA VAL A 307 7.88 4.59 5.18
C VAL A 307 8.45 3.19 5.28
N VAL A 308 7.62 2.20 4.99
CA VAL A 308 8.01 0.79 4.88
C VAL A 308 7.59 0.29 3.50
N VAL A 309 8.52 -0.23 2.72
CA VAL A 309 8.27 -0.85 1.41
C VAL A 309 8.66 -2.31 1.50
N THR A 310 7.74 -3.21 1.16
CA THR A 310 7.97 -4.66 1.20
C THR A 310 7.16 -5.37 0.11
N ALA A 311 7.23 -6.69 0.11
CA ALA A 311 6.32 -7.56 -0.62
C ALA A 311 5.60 -8.50 0.34
N ASP A 312 4.53 -9.09 -0.10
CA ASP A 312 3.83 -10.15 0.62
C ASP A 312 4.44 -11.53 0.35
N HIS A 313 4.93 -11.78 -0.86
CA HIS A 313 5.70 -12.95 -1.31
C HIS A 313 6.52 -12.61 -2.57
N GLU A 314 7.18 -13.59 -3.14
CA GLU A 314 7.78 -13.56 -4.48
C GLU A 314 6.92 -14.42 -5.41
N THR A 315 6.79 -14.02 -6.69
CA THR A 315 6.02 -14.75 -7.71
C THR A 315 6.86 -15.03 -8.94
N GLY A 316 6.69 -16.23 -9.48
CA GLY A 316 7.32 -16.70 -10.72
C GLY A 316 8.67 -17.37 -10.55
N GLY A 317 9.34 -17.19 -9.39
CA GLY A 317 10.70 -17.70 -9.19
C GLY A 317 11.67 -17.13 -10.22
N ALA A 318 11.63 -15.79 -10.42
CA ALA A 318 12.39 -15.11 -11.46
C ALA A 318 13.90 -15.12 -11.19
N ALA A 319 14.68 -15.27 -12.29
CA ALA A 319 16.14 -15.13 -12.26
C ALA A 319 16.63 -14.39 -13.50
N ILE A 320 17.46 -13.34 -13.31
CA ILE A 320 18.12 -12.63 -14.42
C ILE A 320 19.26 -13.50 -14.91
N VAL A 321 19.17 -13.98 -16.16
CA VAL A 321 20.13 -14.91 -16.74
C VAL A 321 21.03 -14.28 -17.81
N ARG A 322 20.66 -13.11 -18.34
CA ARG A 322 21.44 -12.32 -19.31
C ARG A 322 21.05 -10.86 -19.24
N GLY A 323 21.91 -9.99 -19.75
CA GLY A 323 21.62 -8.56 -19.87
C GLY A 323 22.87 -7.77 -20.23
N LYS A 324 22.68 -6.48 -20.49
CA LYS A 324 23.75 -5.50 -20.71
C LYS A 324 23.40 -4.20 -20.03
N LEU A 325 24.32 -3.65 -19.26
CA LEU A 325 24.16 -2.33 -18.61
C LEU A 325 24.14 -1.19 -19.63
N SER A 326 24.87 -1.33 -20.75
CA SER A 326 25.03 -0.25 -21.74
C SER A 326 23.72 0.17 -22.43
N ASP A 327 22.74 -0.72 -22.48
CA ASP A 327 21.45 -0.50 -23.14
C ASP A 327 20.25 -0.90 -22.24
N SER A 328 20.51 -1.09 -20.95
CA SER A 328 19.52 -1.46 -19.95
C SER A 328 18.68 -2.70 -20.29
N THR A 329 19.25 -3.61 -21.09
CA THR A 329 18.56 -4.84 -21.46
C THR A 329 18.77 -5.93 -20.42
N ILE A 330 17.70 -6.69 -20.13
CA ILE A 330 17.72 -7.86 -19.25
C ILE A 330 17.01 -9.02 -19.91
N LYS A 331 17.31 -10.23 -19.44
CA LYS A 331 16.55 -11.45 -19.78
C LYS A 331 16.33 -12.27 -18.51
N ASN A 332 15.08 -12.39 -18.13
CA ASN A 332 14.65 -13.25 -17.03
C ASN A 332 14.32 -14.66 -17.54
N ARG A 333 14.45 -15.62 -16.63
CA ARG A 333 13.79 -16.92 -16.66
C ARG A 333 12.97 -17.08 -15.41
N PHE A 334 11.85 -17.73 -15.54
CA PHE A 334 10.93 -18.08 -14.46
C PHE A 334 10.91 -19.60 -14.28
N VAL A 335 10.80 -20.04 -13.04
CA VAL A 335 10.76 -21.49 -12.71
C VAL A 335 9.37 -21.93 -12.25
N SER A 336 8.47 -20.99 -12.05
CA SER A 336 7.10 -21.23 -11.58
C SER A 336 6.14 -20.25 -12.25
N THR A 337 4.85 -20.58 -12.26
CA THR A 337 3.73 -19.66 -12.55
C THR A 337 2.94 -19.33 -11.27
N THR A 338 3.51 -19.64 -10.11
CA THR A 338 2.89 -19.41 -8.80
C THR A 338 3.89 -18.73 -7.86
N HIS A 339 3.44 -18.44 -6.65
CA HIS A 339 4.30 -17.87 -5.61
C HIS A 339 5.42 -18.81 -5.22
N THR A 340 6.49 -18.25 -4.64
CA THR A 340 7.57 -19.03 -4.03
C THR A 340 7.70 -18.72 -2.53
N ALA A 341 8.41 -19.58 -1.81
CA ALA A 341 8.68 -19.41 -0.38
C ALA A 341 9.94 -18.56 -0.09
N SER A 342 10.41 -17.80 -1.07
CA SER A 342 11.56 -16.92 -0.91
C SER A 342 11.26 -15.82 0.11
N MET A 343 12.26 -15.46 0.94
CA MET A 343 12.16 -14.23 1.74
C MET A 343 12.10 -13.02 0.82
N VAL A 344 11.36 -12.01 1.25
CA VAL A 344 11.24 -10.73 0.54
C VAL A 344 11.93 -9.61 1.31
N PRO A 345 12.44 -8.57 0.62
CA PRO A 345 13.08 -7.45 1.29
C PRO A 345 12.06 -6.55 1.98
N VAL A 346 12.52 -5.87 3.04
CA VAL A 346 11.78 -4.82 3.74
C VAL A 346 12.68 -3.59 3.79
N PHE A 347 12.33 -2.57 3.03
CA PHE A 347 13.02 -1.28 3.04
C PHE A 347 12.31 -0.33 4.01
N SER A 348 13.06 0.49 4.73
CA SER A 348 12.46 1.45 5.65
C SER A 348 13.22 2.78 5.69
N PHE A 349 12.45 3.88 5.77
CA PHE A 349 12.94 5.24 5.76
C PHE A 349 12.19 6.10 6.79
N GLY A 350 12.90 7.04 7.45
CA GLY A 350 12.32 8.08 8.29
C GLY A 350 12.16 7.66 9.75
N TYR A 351 11.02 8.02 10.35
CA TYR A 351 10.80 7.89 11.79
C TYR A 351 10.94 6.44 12.29
N LYS A 352 11.90 6.17 13.20
CA LYS A 352 12.20 4.82 13.74
C LYS A 352 12.45 3.72 12.67
N ALA A 353 12.84 4.07 11.46
CA ALA A 353 13.10 3.11 10.38
C ALA A 353 14.08 1.99 10.77
N HIS A 354 15.02 2.24 11.69
CA HIS A 354 15.99 1.25 12.18
C HIS A 354 15.35 0.00 12.80
N LEU A 355 14.06 0.03 13.18
CA LEU A 355 13.34 -1.12 13.72
C LEU A 355 13.14 -2.24 12.68
N PHE A 356 13.17 -1.90 11.39
CA PHE A 356 12.85 -2.84 10.31
C PHE A 356 14.07 -3.59 9.74
N LYS A 357 15.26 -3.45 10.32
CA LYS A 357 16.44 -4.26 9.97
C LYS A 357 16.37 -5.68 10.52
N GLY A 358 17.11 -6.59 9.87
CA GLY A 358 17.26 -7.98 10.31
C GLY A 358 16.36 -8.94 9.53
N ILE A 359 16.31 -10.18 9.99
CA ILE A 359 15.50 -11.24 9.39
C ILE A 359 14.43 -11.64 10.39
N TYR A 360 13.16 -11.60 9.98
CA TYR A 360 12.03 -11.82 10.87
C TYR A 360 10.79 -12.36 10.13
N GLU A 361 9.78 -12.75 10.88
CA GLU A 361 8.49 -13.17 10.35
C GLU A 361 7.69 -11.97 9.80
N ASN A 362 6.86 -12.15 8.77
CA ASN A 362 6.01 -11.06 8.25
C ASN A 362 5.04 -10.47 9.30
N THR A 363 4.70 -11.23 10.35
CA THR A 363 3.95 -10.75 11.51
C THR A 363 4.67 -9.64 12.29
N GLU A 364 6.01 -9.61 12.22
CA GLU A 364 6.80 -8.58 12.90
C GLU A 364 6.67 -7.20 12.26
N ILE A 365 6.25 -7.11 10.99
CA ILE A 365 5.93 -5.83 10.36
C ILE A 365 4.82 -5.13 11.15
N PHE A 366 3.74 -5.85 11.46
CA PHE A 366 2.67 -5.35 12.34
C PHE A 366 3.21 -4.94 13.72
N ASN A 367 3.97 -5.82 14.40
CA ASN A 367 4.45 -5.56 15.75
C ASN A 367 5.33 -4.30 15.81
N LYS A 368 6.18 -4.09 14.80
CA LYS A 368 7.01 -2.89 14.67
C LYS A 368 6.17 -1.63 14.43
N LEU A 369 5.20 -1.68 13.53
CA LEU A 369 4.25 -0.58 13.30
C LEU A 369 3.44 -0.28 14.57
N LEU A 370 2.91 -1.31 15.24
CA LEU A 370 2.16 -1.16 16.48
C LEU A 370 3.00 -0.50 17.59
N SER A 371 4.29 -0.81 17.68
CA SER A 371 5.21 -0.18 18.63
C SER A 371 5.44 1.31 18.34
N ILE A 372 5.19 1.75 17.11
CA ILE A 372 5.26 3.14 16.68
C ILE A 372 3.96 3.87 17.04
N VAL A 373 2.81 3.21 16.85
CA VAL A 373 1.47 3.76 17.15
C VAL A 373 1.18 3.85 18.66
N ASN A 374 1.76 2.98 19.47
CA ASN A 374 1.50 2.86 20.91
C ASN A 374 2.39 3.76 21.80
N LYS A 375 2.89 4.84 21.30
CA LYS A 375 3.70 5.79 22.07
C LYS A 375 2.92 6.54 23.16
#